data_f9700d90be1039b8b8deaafef1340f87
#
_entry.id   f9700d90be1039b8b8deaafef1340f87
#
_cell.length_a   1.000
_cell.length_b   1.000
_cell.length_c   1.000
_cell.angle_alpha   90.00
_cell.angle_beta   90.00
_cell.angle_gamma   90.00
#
_symmetry.space_group_name_H-M   'P 1'
#
loop_
_entity.id
_entity.type
_entity.pdbx_description
1 polymer ?
#
loop_
_entity_poly.entity_id
_entity_poly.type
_entity_poly.pdbx_seq_one_letter_code
_entity_poly.pdbx_strand_id
1 'polypeptide(L)'
;ILLVVMPAQAQSNLLAFPGAEGFGALTKGGRGGAIIEVTNLNDSGVGSLRACVEASGARTCVFRTGGLITLSSPLTITNPYITIAGQTAPGGGITLKKSAGGNVFATQTHDVIIRYISARVGSGGENHANQIAKNGAELYNIIIDHNSLSWGVDSNIETWYRVRDTTIQ
;
A
#
# COMPACT_ATOMS: atom_id res chain seq x y z
N ILE A 1 -14.01 -27.44 40.18
CA ILE A 1 -13.40 -27.19 38.86
C ILE A 1 -14.15 -26.01 38.29
N LEU A 2 -13.48 -24.86 38.21
CA LEU A 2 -14.03 -23.65 37.63
C LEU A 2 -13.72 -23.69 36.11
N LEU A 3 -14.77 -23.86 35.29
CA LEU A 3 -14.63 -23.81 33.85
C LEU A 3 -14.59 -22.32 33.41
N VAL A 4 -13.42 -21.82 33.09
CA VAL A 4 -13.27 -20.49 32.50
C VAL A 4 -13.61 -20.61 31.03
N VAL A 5 -14.82 -20.19 30.64
CA VAL A 5 -15.21 -20.04 29.24
C VAL A 5 -14.57 -18.74 28.75
N MET A 6 -13.48 -18.87 27.99
CA MET A 6 -12.93 -17.74 27.24
C MET A 6 -13.96 -17.32 26.19
N PRO A 7 -14.33 -16.04 26.09
CA PRO A 7 -15.18 -15.61 24.99
C PRO A 7 -14.42 -15.83 23.67
N ALA A 8 -15.04 -16.56 22.73
CA ALA A 8 -14.55 -16.63 21.37
C ALA A 8 -14.45 -15.19 20.85
N GLN A 9 -13.25 -14.73 20.52
CA GLN A 9 -13.08 -13.45 19.86
C GLN A 9 -13.82 -13.57 18.52
N ALA A 10 -14.92 -12.86 18.39
CA ALA A 10 -15.58 -12.69 17.11
C ALA A 10 -14.55 -12.04 16.18
N GLN A 11 -14.09 -12.81 15.22
CA GLN A 11 -13.25 -12.29 14.14
C GLN A 11 -14.13 -11.24 13.44
N SER A 12 -13.81 -9.96 13.64
CA SER A 12 -14.62 -8.88 13.10
C SER A 12 -14.55 -8.95 11.58
N ASN A 13 -15.62 -9.37 10.92
CA ASN A 13 -15.81 -9.29 9.46
C ASN A 13 -15.92 -7.82 9.00
N LEU A 14 -15.10 -6.96 9.57
CA LEU A 14 -15.11 -5.55 9.28
C LEU A 14 -14.37 -5.31 7.95
N LEU A 15 -15.08 -4.75 6.98
CA LEU A 15 -14.52 -4.38 5.69
C LEU A 15 -13.32 -3.42 5.85
N ALA A 16 -12.38 -3.51 4.94
CA ALA A 16 -11.20 -2.62 4.86
C ALA A 16 -11.62 -1.14 4.87
N PHE A 17 -12.69 -0.83 4.15
CA PHE A 17 -13.39 0.46 4.09
C PHE A 17 -14.80 0.24 3.51
N PRO A 18 -15.73 1.19 3.63
CA PRO A 18 -17.03 1.11 2.98
C PRO A 18 -16.88 0.94 1.46
N GLY A 19 -17.47 -0.11 0.89
CA GLY A 19 -17.36 -0.44 -0.54
C GLY A 19 -16.17 -1.30 -0.92
N ALA A 20 -15.42 -1.85 0.05
CA ALA A 20 -14.40 -2.85 -0.24
C ALA A 20 -15.05 -4.17 -0.67
N GLU A 21 -14.60 -4.72 -1.80
CA GLU A 21 -15.13 -5.93 -2.40
C GLU A 21 -14.06 -7.01 -2.61
N GLY A 22 -14.46 -8.19 -3.04
CA GLY A 22 -13.58 -9.30 -3.40
C GLY A 22 -12.85 -9.93 -2.21
N PHE A 23 -11.84 -10.73 -2.51
CA PHE A 23 -11.12 -11.52 -1.52
C PHE A 23 -10.26 -10.69 -0.57
N GLY A 24 -9.83 -9.49 -0.97
CA GLY A 24 -9.11 -8.53 -0.13
C GLY A 24 -10.02 -7.67 0.75
N ALA A 25 -11.35 -7.81 0.68
CA ALA A 25 -12.30 -6.92 1.32
C ALA A 25 -12.17 -6.82 2.85
N LEU A 26 -11.62 -7.85 3.50
CA LEU A 26 -11.43 -7.90 4.96
C LEU A 26 -10.01 -7.48 5.39
N THR A 27 -9.19 -6.98 4.47
CA THR A 27 -7.83 -6.52 4.75
C THR A 27 -7.83 -5.52 5.90
N LYS A 28 -7.02 -5.78 6.91
CA LYS A 28 -6.95 -4.93 8.11
C LYS A 28 -6.24 -3.61 7.83
N GLY A 29 -5.19 -3.64 7.00
CA GLY A 29 -4.33 -2.49 6.78
C GLY A 29 -3.80 -1.90 8.08
N GLY A 30 -3.68 -0.59 8.14
CA GLY A 30 -3.19 0.15 9.31
C GLY A 30 -4.20 0.36 10.44
N ARG A 31 -5.37 -0.29 10.39
CA ARG A 31 -6.45 -0.07 11.37
C ARG A 31 -6.00 -0.30 12.80
N GLY A 32 -6.30 0.68 13.67
CA GLY A 32 -5.93 0.66 15.09
C GLY A 32 -4.48 1.01 15.38
N GLY A 33 -3.70 1.34 14.35
CA GLY A 33 -2.31 1.76 14.46
C GLY A 33 -2.10 3.27 14.48
N ALA A 34 -0.83 3.67 14.31
CA ALA A 34 -0.43 5.07 14.29
C ALA A 34 -0.93 5.80 13.03
N ILE A 35 -1.28 7.06 13.18
CA ILE A 35 -1.46 7.97 12.05
C ILE A 35 -0.13 8.68 11.81
N ILE A 36 0.43 8.50 10.61
CA ILE A 36 1.69 9.14 10.21
C ILE A 36 1.39 10.14 9.09
N GLU A 37 1.66 11.40 9.35
CA GLU A 37 1.40 12.48 8.41
C GLU A 37 2.53 12.61 7.39
N VAL A 38 2.17 12.62 6.12
CA VAL A 38 3.05 12.94 4.99
C VAL A 38 2.92 14.43 4.74
N THR A 39 3.94 15.19 5.08
CA THR A 39 3.91 16.65 5.11
C THR A 39 4.73 17.31 4.00
N ASN A 40 5.49 16.52 3.24
CA ASN A 40 6.29 17.02 2.12
C ASN A 40 6.34 16.02 0.96
N LEU A 41 6.87 16.45 -0.19
CA LEU A 41 6.98 15.67 -1.41
C LEU A 41 8.39 15.11 -1.64
N ASN A 42 9.24 15.11 -0.63
CA ASN A 42 10.59 14.55 -0.72
C ASN A 42 10.53 13.02 -0.87
N ASP A 43 11.50 12.45 -1.58
CA ASP A 43 11.63 11.00 -1.72
C ASP A 43 11.85 10.29 -0.38
N SER A 44 12.59 10.93 0.53
CA SER A 44 12.97 10.34 1.83
C SER A 44 13.08 11.40 2.92
N GLY A 45 13.33 10.95 4.16
CA GLY A 45 13.47 11.80 5.33
C GLY A 45 12.16 12.04 6.07
N VAL A 46 12.24 12.83 7.13
CA VAL A 46 11.09 13.11 8.01
C VAL A 46 9.95 13.75 7.23
N GLY A 47 8.73 13.27 7.45
CA GLY A 47 7.53 13.77 6.79
C GLY A 47 7.35 13.31 5.34
N SER A 48 8.23 12.46 4.80
CA SER A 48 8.06 11.86 3.47
C SER A 48 7.13 10.64 3.52
N LEU A 49 6.55 10.27 2.37
CA LEU A 49 5.78 9.02 2.24
C LEU A 49 6.66 7.79 2.54
N ARG A 50 7.91 7.79 2.11
CA ARG A 50 8.85 6.69 2.36
C ARG A 50 9.05 6.47 3.86
N ALA A 51 9.19 7.51 4.66
CA ALA A 51 9.32 7.38 6.10
C ALA A 51 8.09 6.69 6.74
N CYS A 52 6.88 6.99 6.25
CA CYS A 52 5.67 6.28 6.68
C CYS A 52 5.67 4.82 6.24
N VAL A 53 6.05 4.53 4.99
CA VAL A 53 6.06 3.16 4.43
C VAL A 53 7.06 2.27 5.15
N GLU A 54 8.23 2.80 5.47
CA GLU A 54 9.32 2.06 6.14
C GLU A 54 9.11 1.92 7.66
N ALA A 55 8.22 2.69 8.26
CA ALA A 55 7.89 2.55 9.68
C ALA A 55 7.36 1.14 9.99
N SER A 56 7.57 0.68 11.22
CA SER A 56 7.09 -0.61 11.72
C SER A 56 5.76 -0.47 12.48
N GLY A 57 5.05 -1.58 12.62
CA GLY A 57 3.75 -1.64 13.30
C GLY A 57 2.59 -1.18 12.42
N ALA A 58 1.37 -1.32 12.95
CA ALA A 58 0.16 -0.90 12.26
C ALA A 58 0.14 0.63 12.10
N ARG A 59 -0.11 1.11 10.86
CA ARG A 59 -0.02 2.54 10.54
C ARG A 59 -0.85 2.95 9.34
N THR A 60 -1.31 4.18 9.36
CA THR A 60 -1.99 4.82 8.24
C THR A 60 -1.22 6.07 7.81
N CYS A 61 -0.76 6.10 6.56
CA CYS A 61 -0.16 7.27 5.96
C CYS A 61 -1.25 8.21 5.48
N VAL A 62 -1.34 9.40 6.05
CA VAL A 62 -2.28 10.46 5.67
C VAL A 62 -1.51 11.66 5.12
N PHE A 63 -2.03 12.27 4.06
CA PHE A 63 -1.33 13.34 3.35
C PHE A 63 -1.84 14.71 3.77
N ARG A 64 -0.91 15.62 4.10
CA ARG A 64 -1.14 17.05 4.34
C ARG A 64 -0.72 17.90 3.15
N THR A 65 -0.13 17.26 2.13
CA THR A 65 0.31 17.89 0.89
C THR A 65 -0.15 17.06 -0.29
N GLY A 66 -0.30 17.68 -1.45
CA GLY A 66 -0.56 17.04 -2.73
C GLY A 66 0.49 17.43 -3.75
N GLY A 67 0.71 16.57 -4.74
CA GLY A 67 1.66 16.83 -5.82
C GLY A 67 2.47 15.61 -6.25
N LEU A 68 3.61 15.87 -6.88
CA LEU A 68 4.49 14.87 -7.46
C LEU A 68 5.64 14.52 -6.51
N ILE A 69 5.76 13.25 -6.16
CA ILE A 69 6.92 12.68 -5.47
C ILE A 69 7.77 11.94 -6.50
N THR A 70 9.02 12.36 -6.69
CA THR A 70 9.97 11.67 -7.58
C THR A 70 10.84 10.73 -6.77
N LEU A 71 10.68 9.44 -7.03
CA LEU A 71 11.36 8.37 -6.29
C LEU A 71 12.68 8.00 -6.98
N SER A 72 13.77 7.94 -6.24
CA SER A 72 15.07 7.43 -6.70
C SER A 72 15.14 5.89 -6.67
N SER A 73 14.41 5.27 -5.75
CA SER A 73 14.29 3.82 -5.60
C SER A 73 12.82 3.41 -5.47
N PRO A 74 12.45 2.14 -5.72
CA PRO A 74 11.09 1.66 -5.47
C PRO A 74 10.61 1.98 -4.06
N LEU A 75 9.33 2.28 -3.91
CA LEU A 75 8.70 2.38 -2.60
C LEU A 75 8.31 0.97 -2.15
N THR A 76 9.21 0.32 -1.43
CA THR A 76 9.06 -1.09 -1.04
C THR A 76 8.34 -1.21 0.30
N ILE A 77 7.18 -1.87 0.30
CA ILE A 77 6.37 -2.14 1.49
C ILE A 77 6.77 -3.52 2.04
N THR A 78 7.59 -3.54 3.08
CA THR A 78 8.08 -4.77 3.73
C THR A 78 7.44 -5.01 5.09
N ASN A 79 6.97 -3.96 5.76
CA ASN A 79 6.32 -4.05 7.06
C ASN A 79 4.80 -4.13 6.88
N PRO A 80 4.13 -5.15 7.46
CA PRO A 80 2.68 -5.34 7.30
C PRO A 80 1.85 -4.30 8.07
N TYR A 81 0.52 -4.41 7.91
CA TYR A 81 -0.47 -3.57 8.57
C TYR A 81 -0.34 -2.09 8.21
N ILE A 82 -0.37 -1.80 6.92
CA ILE A 82 -0.28 -0.44 6.40
C ILE A 82 -1.51 -0.05 5.57
N THR A 83 -1.97 1.19 5.75
CA THR A 83 -2.89 1.86 4.83
C THR A 83 -2.24 3.13 4.28
N ILE A 84 -2.14 3.24 2.96
CA ILE A 84 -1.76 4.47 2.26
C ILE A 84 -3.05 5.14 1.78
N ALA A 85 -3.43 6.21 2.47
CA ALA A 85 -4.71 6.87 2.28
C ALA A 85 -4.58 8.11 1.36
N GLY A 86 -4.35 7.88 0.06
CA GLY A 86 -4.15 8.94 -0.94
C GLY A 86 -5.31 9.91 -1.06
N GLN A 87 -6.54 9.49 -0.75
CA GLN A 87 -7.73 10.35 -0.73
C GLN A 87 -7.65 11.51 0.29
N THR A 88 -6.70 11.47 1.22
CA THR A 88 -6.49 12.55 2.19
C THR A 88 -5.64 13.71 1.64
N ALA A 89 -5.00 13.49 0.49
CA ALA A 89 -4.16 14.50 -0.13
C ALA A 89 -5.01 15.66 -0.70
N PRO A 90 -4.62 16.91 -0.45
CA PRO A 90 -5.31 18.07 -1.02
C PRO A 90 -5.07 18.19 -2.53
N GLY A 91 -5.92 19.00 -3.18
CA GLY A 91 -5.79 19.36 -4.60
C GLY A 91 -5.94 18.15 -5.53
N GLY A 92 -4.99 17.96 -6.43
CA GLY A 92 -4.98 16.88 -7.42
C GLY A 92 -4.50 15.51 -6.90
N GLY A 93 -4.33 15.34 -5.57
CA GLY A 93 -3.86 14.11 -4.97
C GLY A 93 -2.35 13.91 -5.03
N ILE A 94 -1.90 12.67 -4.90
CA ILE A 94 -0.48 12.28 -4.94
C ILE A 94 -0.18 11.53 -6.22
N THR A 95 0.85 11.96 -6.91
CA THR A 95 1.46 11.25 -8.03
C THR A 95 2.87 10.80 -7.63
N LEU A 96 3.15 9.52 -7.82
CA LEU A 96 4.48 8.94 -7.65
C LEU A 96 5.10 8.69 -9.02
N LYS A 97 6.36 9.07 -9.22
CA LYS A 97 7.11 8.83 -10.45
C LYS A 97 8.49 8.31 -10.10
N LYS A 98 8.97 7.31 -10.85
CA LYS A 98 10.37 6.91 -10.79
C LYS A 98 11.26 7.88 -11.58
N SER A 99 12.42 8.22 -11.04
CA SER A 99 13.43 9.05 -11.74
C SER A 99 14.13 8.26 -12.85
N ALA A 100 14.30 6.96 -12.67
CA ALA A 100 14.87 6.01 -13.64
C ALA A 100 14.17 4.66 -13.46
N GLY A 101 14.34 3.73 -14.35
CA GLY A 101 13.67 2.42 -14.37
C GLY A 101 13.45 1.72 -13.03
N GLY A 102 12.62 0.72 -12.99
CA GLY A 102 12.21 -0.04 -11.80
C GLY A 102 10.78 0.29 -11.34
N ASN A 103 10.27 -0.53 -10.42
CA ASN A 103 8.90 -0.42 -9.92
C ASN A 103 8.67 0.90 -9.17
N VAL A 104 7.47 1.44 -9.24
CA VAL A 104 7.05 2.55 -8.37
C VAL A 104 6.75 2.00 -6.98
N PHE A 105 5.83 1.02 -6.89
CA PHE A 105 5.59 0.25 -5.68
C PHE A 105 6.15 -1.17 -5.81
N ALA A 106 6.64 -1.70 -4.69
CA ALA A 106 6.92 -3.12 -4.51
C ALA A 106 6.28 -3.59 -3.20
N THR A 107 5.14 -4.29 -3.30
CA THR A 107 4.43 -4.84 -2.14
C THR A 107 4.97 -6.22 -1.83
N GLN A 108 5.63 -6.38 -0.68
CA GLN A 108 6.35 -7.58 -0.27
C GLN A 108 5.92 -8.10 1.10
N THR A 109 4.69 -7.81 1.51
CA THR A 109 4.12 -8.21 2.79
C THR A 109 2.60 -8.32 2.70
N HIS A 110 1.92 -8.53 3.81
CA HIS A 110 0.48 -8.74 3.92
C HIS A 110 -0.21 -7.58 4.66
N ASP A 111 -1.55 -7.58 4.65
CA ASP A 111 -2.38 -6.55 5.27
C ASP A 111 -2.04 -5.13 4.79
N VAL A 112 -2.10 -4.94 3.46
CA VAL A 112 -1.75 -3.70 2.76
C VAL A 112 -2.97 -3.13 2.06
N ILE A 113 -3.24 -1.85 2.31
CA ILE A 113 -4.28 -1.06 1.62
C ILE A 113 -3.60 0.12 0.94
N ILE A 114 -3.76 0.27 -0.39
CA ILE A 114 -3.27 1.41 -1.16
C ILE A 114 -4.45 2.02 -1.91
N ARG A 115 -4.76 3.28 -1.63
CA ARG A 115 -5.92 3.95 -2.22
C ARG A 115 -5.60 5.34 -2.76
N TYR A 116 -6.19 5.67 -3.90
CA TYR A 116 -6.15 7.01 -4.52
C TYR A 116 -4.73 7.54 -4.76
N ILE A 117 -3.84 6.68 -5.20
CA ILE A 117 -2.47 7.06 -5.60
C ILE A 117 -2.35 6.94 -7.11
N SER A 118 -1.75 7.97 -7.73
CA SER A 118 -1.29 7.88 -9.11
C SER A 118 0.14 7.37 -9.14
N ALA A 119 0.42 6.28 -9.85
CA ALA A 119 1.77 5.78 -10.06
C ALA A 119 2.12 5.83 -11.56
N ARG A 120 3.22 6.51 -11.87
CA ARG A 120 3.73 6.74 -13.22
C ARG A 120 5.11 6.14 -13.34
N VAL A 121 5.23 5.08 -14.11
CA VAL A 121 6.52 4.43 -14.35
C VAL A 121 7.35 5.31 -15.27
N GLY A 122 8.63 5.44 -14.98
CA GLY A 122 9.59 6.14 -15.83
C GLY A 122 10.07 5.26 -16.99
N SER A 123 10.82 5.84 -17.90
CA SER A 123 11.48 5.10 -18.99
C SER A 123 12.63 4.22 -18.48
N GLY A 124 12.85 3.08 -19.11
CA GLY A 124 14.02 2.21 -18.94
C GLY A 124 13.76 0.90 -18.18
N GLY A 125 13.98 -0.24 -18.86
CA GLY A 125 13.93 -1.60 -18.31
C GLY A 125 12.52 -2.15 -18.04
N GLU A 126 12.45 -3.35 -17.47
CA GLU A 126 11.21 -3.97 -16.99
C GLU A 126 10.74 -3.22 -15.73
N ASN A 127 9.53 -2.70 -15.77
CA ASN A 127 9.02 -1.80 -14.75
C ASN A 127 7.52 -1.94 -14.58
N HIS A 128 7.08 -1.93 -13.31
CA HIS A 128 5.68 -2.00 -12.93
C HIS A 128 5.27 -0.76 -12.12
N ALA A 129 4.04 -0.32 -12.27
CA ALA A 129 3.50 0.70 -11.36
C ALA A 129 3.28 0.12 -9.96
N ASN A 130 2.82 -1.14 -9.86
CA ASN A 130 2.78 -1.88 -8.60
C ASN A 130 3.07 -3.36 -8.84
N GLN A 131 4.14 -3.86 -8.24
CA GLN A 131 4.46 -5.29 -8.20
C GLN A 131 4.12 -5.87 -6.82
N ILE A 132 3.27 -6.89 -6.78
CA ILE A 132 2.92 -7.64 -5.57
C ILE A 132 3.64 -8.98 -5.64
N ALA A 133 4.85 -9.04 -5.12
CA ALA A 133 5.70 -10.22 -5.28
C ALA A 133 6.78 -10.30 -4.19
N LYS A 134 7.02 -11.51 -3.69
CA LYS A 134 8.17 -11.83 -2.86
C LYS A 134 8.51 -13.30 -2.97
N ASN A 135 9.70 -13.62 -3.47
CA ASN A 135 10.16 -15.00 -3.53
C ASN A 135 10.29 -15.61 -2.13
N GLY A 136 9.80 -16.83 -1.97
CA GLY A 136 9.87 -17.57 -0.70
C GLY A 136 8.86 -17.16 0.36
N ALA A 137 7.98 -16.18 0.09
CA ALA A 137 6.92 -15.76 1.01
C ALA A 137 5.52 -15.89 0.41
N GLU A 138 4.52 -15.94 1.26
CA GLU A 138 3.11 -15.82 0.90
C GLU A 138 2.62 -14.42 1.22
N LEU A 139 2.00 -13.76 0.24
CA LEU A 139 1.40 -12.44 0.38
C LEU A 139 -0.12 -12.56 0.36
N TYR A 140 -0.80 -11.86 1.26
CA TYR A 140 -2.26 -11.98 1.41
C TYR A 140 -2.86 -10.74 2.05
N ASN A 141 -4.20 -10.63 2.01
CA ASN A 141 -4.92 -9.49 2.54
C ASN A 141 -4.39 -8.17 1.94
N ILE A 142 -4.53 -8.02 0.63
CA ILE A 142 -4.06 -6.85 -0.10
C ILE A 142 -5.24 -6.25 -0.88
N ILE A 143 -5.42 -4.95 -0.78
CA ILE A 143 -6.40 -4.23 -1.58
C ILE A 143 -5.80 -2.97 -2.19
N ILE A 144 -5.86 -2.89 -3.52
CA ILE A 144 -5.40 -1.79 -4.35
C ILE A 144 -6.64 -1.14 -4.95
N ASP A 145 -7.03 0.01 -4.42
CA ASP A 145 -8.33 0.61 -4.68
C ASP A 145 -8.23 2.04 -5.23
N HIS A 146 -8.97 2.35 -6.30
CA HIS A 146 -9.04 3.67 -6.91
C HIS A 146 -7.67 4.28 -7.24
N ASN A 147 -6.68 3.47 -7.63
CA ASN A 147 -5.38 3.96 -8.03
C ASN A 147 -5.34 4.19 -9.55
N SER A 148 -4.53 5.15 -9.99
CA SER A 148 -4.25 5.40 -11.39
C SER A 148 -2.85 4.91 -11.73
N LEU A 149 -2.74 3.77 -12.38
CA LEU A 149 -1.48 3.09 -12.71
C LEU A 149 -1.23 3.18 -14.21
N SER A 150 -0.08 3.70 -14.64
CA SER A 150 0.22 3.81 -16.06
C SER A 150 1.71 3.86 -16.38
N TRP A 151 1.97 3.61 -17.67
CA TRP A 151 3.27 3.61 -18.31
C TRP A 151 4.20 2.51 -17.82
N GLY A 152 3.64 1.40 -17.33
CA GLY A 152 4.41 0.19 -17.09
C GLY A 152 4.97 -0.34 -18.43
N VAL A 153 6.28 -0.60 -18.47
CA VAL A 153 6.93 -1.13 -19.67
C VAL A 153 6.59 -2.60 -19.83
N ASP A 154 6.49 -3.34 -18.74
CA ASP A 154 6.03 -4.72 -18.71
C ASP A 154 4.56 -4.78 -18.31
N SER A 155 4.21 -4.35 -17.10
CA SER A 155 2.82 -4.30 -16.65
C SER A 155 2.56 -3.07 -15.75
N ASN A 156 1.29 -2.63 -15.69
CA ASN A 156 0.91 -1.60 -14.72
C ASN A 156 0.75 -2.18 -13.32
N ILE A 157 0.24 -3.41 -13.22
CA ILE A 157 0.14 -4.16 -11.98
C ILE A 157 0.36 -5.63 -12.25
N GLU A 158 1.08 -6.29 -11.36
CA GLU A 158 1.28 -7.74 -11.45
C GLU A 158 1.32 -8.40 -10.08
N THR A 159 1.03 -9.70 -10.08
CA THR A 159 1.16 -10.57 -8.92
C THR A 159 2.05 -11.76 -9.29
N TRP A 160 3.07 -12.04 -8.49
CA TRP A 160 3.97 -13.17 -8.67
C TRP A 160 4.10 -14.02 -7.40
N TYR A 161 4.44 -15.27 -7.58
CA TYR A 161 4.59 -16.26 -6.52
C TYR A 161 3.25 -16.58 -5.83
N ARG A 162 3.27 -16.73 -4.52
CA ARG A 162 2.09 -17.10 -3.74
C ARG A 162 1.38 -15.86 -3.22
N VAL A 163 0.43 -15.35 -4.00
CA VAL A 163 -0.42 -14.21 -3.64
C VAL A 163 -1.87 -14.69 -3.55
N ARG A 164 -2.55 -14.37 -2.47
CA ARG A 164 -3.97 -14.69 -2.25
C ARG A 164 -4.70 -13.58 -1.51
N ASP A 165 -6.00 -13.68 -1.41
CA ASP A 165 -6.88 -12.73 -0.71
C ASP A 165 -6.55 -11.28 -1.12
N THR A 166 -6.49 -11.07 -2.45
CA THR A 166 -6.12 -9.80 -3.06
C THR A 166 -7.25 -9.26 -3.90
N THR A 167 -7.53 -7.97 -3.79
CA THR A 167 -8.48 -7.23 -4.61
C THR A 167 -7.81 -6.04 -5.29
N ILE A 168 -8.10 -5.87 -6.57
CA ILE A 168 -7.79 -4.69 -7.36
C ILE A 168 -9.13 -4.13 -7.85
N GLN A 169 -9.51 -2.93 -7.40
CA GLN A 169 -10.78 -2.29 -7.72
C GLN A 169 -10.64 -0.78 -7.97
#